data_13ba817c99938b75cd53e0f0b064a752
#
_entry.id   13ba817c99938b75cd53e0f0b064a752
#
_cell.length_a   1.000
_cell.length_b   1.000
_cell.length_c   1.000
_cell.angle_alpha   90.00
_cell.angle_beta   90.00
_cell.angle_gamma   90.00
#
_symmetry.space_group_name_H-M   'P 1'
#
loop_
_entity.id
_entity.type
_entity.pdbx_description
1 polymer ?
#
loop_
_entity_poly.entity_id
_entity_poly.type
_entity_poly.pdbx_seq_one_letter_code
_entity_poly.pdbx_strand_id
1 'polypeptide(L)'
;MAFYFENFPLVSYDVKKNGKLENVTNIMLRYKFNAVVKNFVSPYYDYSVEDGERADTLAFKIYEDYTLDWLIYLTNDIIDPMFDWPMSQNTLEKYISKKYGSIATAQATVHEYRKILNKQSVLFDGTIVPRKTLVIDETTYNTLSEPDRESVSKYTYETELNDNKRQIKLISEEFVPDILSEVRDIFNGQ
;
A
#
# COMPACT_ATOMS: atom_id res chain seq x y z
N MET A 1 -0.74 21.78 11.55
CA MET A 1 -0.54 20.35 11.89
C MET A 1 -1.90 19.73 12.06
N ALA A 2 -2.15 18.58 11.43
CA ALA A 2 -3.45 17.90 11.45
C ALA A 2 -3.23 16.42 11.76
N PHE A 3 -3.10 16.10 13.05
CA PHE A 3 -2.89 14.73 13.49
C PHE A 3 -4.14 13.87 13.30
N TYR A 4 -3.96 12.62 12.90
CA TYR A 4 -5.04 11.68 12.61
C TYR A 4 -6.12 11.61 13.69
N PHE A 5 -5.72 11.54 14.96
CA PHE A 5 -6.64 11.39 16.12
C PHE A 5 -7.10 12.70 16.73
N GLU A 6 -6.72 13.86 16.18
CA GLU A 6 -7.00 15.17 16.79
C GLU A 6 -8.51 15.46 16.97
N ASN A 7 -9.31 15.05 16.01
CA ASN A 7 -10.77 15.29 16.00
C ASN A 7 -11.60 14.07 16.41
N PHE A 8 -10.98 13.02 16.92
CA PHE A 8 -11.71 11.81 17.34
C PHE A 8 -12.48 12.05 18.64
N PRO A 9 -13.70 11.49 18.80
CA PRO A 9 -14.50 11.66 19.99
C PRO A 9 -13.82 11.06 21.21
N LEU A 10 -14.10 11.65 22.37
CA LEU A 10 -13.66 11.15 23.66
C LEU A 10 -14.63 10.08 24.16
N VAL A 11 -14.11 9.05 24.79
CA VAL A 11 -14.87 8.01 25.49
C VAL A 11 -14.38 7.88 26.94
N SER A 12 -15.31 7.72 27.87
CA SER A 12 -14.97 7.50 29.28
C SER A 12 -14.60 6.04 29.48
N TYR A 13 -13.36 5.77 29.89
CA TYR A 13 -12.83 4.43 30.09
C TYR A 13 -11.99 4.33 31.35
N ASP A 14 -12.10 3.21 32.08
CA ASP A 14 -11.26 2.92 33.24
C ASP A 14 -9.93 2.31 32.81
N VAL A 15 -8.97 3.16 32.44
CA VAL A 15 -7.63 2.78 31.95
C VAL A 15 -6.86 1.99 33.03
N LYS A 16 -7.01 2.37 34.30
CA LYS A 16 -6.24 1.79 35.40
C LYS A 16 -6.96 0.64 36.13
N LYS A 17 -8.19 0.30 35.68
CA LYS A 17 -9.04 -0.72 36.33
C LYS A 17 -9.24 -0.48 37.83
N ASN A 18 -9.39 0.79 38.23
CA ASN A 18 -9.58 1.21 39.61
C ASN A 18 -10.96 1.80 39.91
N GLY A 19 -11.91 1.69 38.99
CA GLY A 19 -13.26 2.23 39.07
C GLY A 19 -13.36 3.74 38.73
N LYS A 20 -12.26 4.40 38.36
CA LYS A 20 -12.26 5.80 37.94
C LYS A 20 -12.24 5.89 36.41
N LEU A 21 -13.24 6.57 35.88
CA LEU A 21 -13.33 6.83 34.43
C LEU A 21 -12.45 8.02 34.07
N GLU A 22 -11.64 7.86 33.06
CA GLU A 22 -10.85 8.92 32.43
C GLU A 22 -11.34 9.13 30.99
N ASN A 23 -11.37 10.36 30.49
CA ASN A 23 -11.72 10.63 29.11
C ASN A 23 -10.50 10.38 28.23
N VAL A 24 -10.62 9.44 27.32
CA VAL A 24 -9.57 9.04 26.37
C VAL A 24 -10.07 9.14 24.95
N THR A 25 -9.19 9.42 24.00
CA THR A 25 -9.54 9.45 22.58
C THR A 25 -9.98 8.05 22.12
N ASN A 26 -11.10 7.98 21.40
CA ASN A 26 -11.62 6.71 20.88
C ASN A 26 -10.83 6.26 19.64
N ILE A 27 -9.76 5.52 19.85
CA ILE A 27 -8.89 4.98 18.80
C ILE A 27 -9.48 3.78 18.04
N MET A 28 -10.68 3.31 18.44
CA MET A 28 -11.36 2.20 17.75
C MET A 28 -12.09 2.64 16.48
N LEU A 29 -12.25 3.93 16.30
CA LEU A 29 -12.81 4.53 15.08
C LEU A 29 -11.72 4.77 14.04
N ARG A 30 -12.12 4.85 12.79
CA ARG A 30 -11.24 5.29 11.71
C ARG A 30 -12.03 6.02 10.62
N TYR A 31 -11.37 6.93 9.94
CA TYR A 31 -11.91 7.55 8.74
C TYR A 31 -11.93 6.55 7.57
N LYS A 32 -12.86 6.74 6.68
CA LYS A 32 -12.93 6.01 5.42
C LYS A 32 -13.51 6.92 4.34
N PHE A 33 -12.86 7.00 3.19
CA PHE A 33 -13.45 7.67 2.04
C PHE A 33 -14.67 6.90 1.53
N ASN A 34 -15.71 7.64 1.17
CA ASN A 34 -16.85 7.06 0.47
C ASN A 34 -16.39 6.50 -0.88
N ALA A 35 -16.91 5.34 -1.28
CA ALA A 35 -16.59 4.70 -2.54
C ALA A 35 -16.86 5.60 -3.77
N VAL A 36 -17.84 6.50 -3.67
CA VAL A 36 -18.14 7.49 -4.71
C VAL A 36 -16.97 8.47 -4.87
N VAL A 37 -16.44 9.00 -3.77
CA VAL A 37 -15.30 9.96 -3.78
C VAL A 37 -14.04 9.29 -4.33
N LYS A 38 -13.78 8.05 -3.98
CA LYS A 38 -12.63 7.27 -4.49
C LYS A 38 -12.65 7.06 -6.00
N ASN A 39 -13.83 7.07 -6.62
CA ASN A 39 -13.99 6.86 -8.05
C ASN A 39 -13.90 8.17 -8.88
N PHE A 40 -13.83 9.33 -8.23
CA PHE A 40 -13.51 10.57 -8.93
C PHE A 40 -12.03 10.61 -9.26
N VAL A 41 -11.71 10.66 -10.57
CA VAL A 41 -10.33 10.66 -11.08
C VAL A 41 -9.64 12.01 -10.83
N SER A 42 -10.40 13.09 -10.70
CA SER A 42 -9.89 14.47 -10.67
C SER A 42 -8.99 14.82 -9.47
N PRO A 43 -9.26 14.35 -8.23
CA PRO A 43 -8.44 14.74 -7.08
C PRO A 43 -7.19 13.90 -6.89
N TYR A 44 -6.97 12.85 -7.72
CA TYR A 44 -5.89 11.90 -7.52
C TYR A 44 -4.90 11.93 -8.68
N TYR A 45 -3.63 11.69 -8.37
CA TYR A 45 -2.60 11.38 -9.34
C TYR A 45 -1.77 10.18 -8.89
N ASP A 46 -1.24 9.43 -9.86
CA ASP A 46 -0.41 8.26 -9.59
C ASP A 46 1.00 8.68 -9.18
N TYR A 47 1.52 8.01 -8.17
CA TYR A 47 2.88 8.21 -7.68
C TYR A 47 3.56 6.87 -7.46
N SER A 48 4.85 6.79 -7.81
CA SER A 48 5.69 5.62 -7.55
C SER A 48 6.64 5.90 -6.40
N VAL A 49 6.44 5.24 -5.27
CA VAL A 49 7.27 5.40 -4.06
C VAL A 49 8.70 4.99 -4.35
N GLU A 50 9.65 5.87 -4.06
CA GLU A 50 11.08 5.62 -4.23
C GLU A 50 11.60 4.62 -3.19
N ASP A 51 12.79 4.05 -3.45
CA ASP A 51 13.36 3.08 -2.51
C ASP A 51 13.72 3.73 -1.17
N GLY A 52 13.14 3.20 -0.09
CA GLY A 52 13.34 3.72 1.26
C GLY A 52 12.59 5.01 1.59
N GLU A 53 11.76 5.53 0.67
CA GLU A 53 10.92 6.70 0.93
C GLU A 53 9.84 6.38 1.96
N ARG A 54 9.66 7.25 2.94
CA ARG A 54 8.68 7.09 4.02
C ARG A 54 7.46 7.98 3.76
N ALA A 55 6.30 7.55 4.23
CA ALA A 55 5.06 8.30 4.02
C ALA A 55 5.08 9.69 4.68
N ASP A 56 5.72 9.85 5.85
CA ASP A 56 5.88 11.14 6.52
C ASP A 56 6.77 12.11 5.72
N THR A 57 7.87 11.60 5.15
CA THR A 57 8.74 12.39 4.26
C THR A 57 8.04 12.74 2.96
N LEU A 58 7.25 11.81 2.41
CA LEU A 58 6.45 12.05 1.22
C LEU A 58 5.35 13.07 1.49
N ALA A 59 4.65 12.99 2.64
CA ALA A 59 3.64 13.95 3.04
C ALA A 59 4.25 15.38 3.17
N PHE A 60 5.45 15.49 3.74
CA PHE A 60 6.14 16.77 3.80
C PHE A 60 6.53 17.30 2.41
N LYS A 61 6.99 16.42 1.53
CA LYS A 61 7.40 16.77 0.15
C LYS A 61 6.22 17.31 -0.69
N ILE A 62 5.02 16.75 -0.48
CA ILE A 62 3.83 17.05 -1.31
C ILE A 62 2.91 18.08 -0.65
N TYR A 63 2.69 17.98 0.67
CA TYR A 63 1.72 18.78 1.41
C TYR A 63 2.36 19.79 2.36
N GLU A 64 3.70 19.87 2.39
CA GLU A 64 4.47 20.70 3.33
C GLU A 64 4.17 20.42 4.82
N ASP A 65 3.46 19.32 5.11
CA ASP A 65 3.12 18.90 6.47
C ASP A 65 3.30 17.38 6.64
N TYR A 66 4.31 16.99 7.43
CA TYR A 66 4.61 15.59 7.72
C TYR A 66 3.50 14.87 8.51
N THR A 67 2.61 15.62 9.18
CA THR A 67 1.51 15.05 9.96
C THR A 67 0.34 14.56 9.09
N LEU A 68 0.42 14.77 7.77
CA LEU A 68 -0.57 14.32 6.79
C LEU A 68 -0.24 12.94 6.17
N ASP A 69 0.72 12.20 6.72
CA ASP A 69 1.03 10.84 6.28
C ASP A 69 -0.19 9.91 6.32
N TRP A 70 -1.07 10.10 7.31
CA TRP A 70 -2.33 9.36 7.42
C TRP A 70 -3.25 9.55 6.21
N LEU A 71 -3.19 10.70 5.55
CA LEU A 71 -3.99 10.97 4.36
C LEU A 71 -3.52 10.09 3.17
N ILE A 72 -2.21 9.88 3.05
CA ILE A 72 -1.63 8.96 2.08
C ILE A 72 -2.09 7.53 2.37
N TYR A 73 -2.03 7.08 3.62
CA TYR A 73 -2.51 5.76 4.01
C TYR A 73 -4.00 5.57 3.76
N LEU A 74 -4.81 6.57 4.11
CA LEU A 74 -6.25 6.55 3.90
C LEU A 74 -6.63 6.47 2.41
N THR A 75 -5.91 7.20 1.56
CA THR A 75 -6.13 7.23 0.11
C THR A 75 -5.90 5.87 -0.53
N ASN A 76 -4.92 5.12 -0.02
CA ASN A 76 -4.48 3.84 -0.58
C ASN A 76 -5.01 2.62 0.19
N ASP A 77 -5.96 2.81 1.13
CA ASP A 77 -6.49 1.75 1.99
C ASP A 77 -5.41 1.01 2.81
N ILE A 78 -4.27 1.66 3.08
CA ILE A 78 -3.20 1.11 3.89
C ILE A 78 -3.64 1.10 5.35
N ILE A 79 -3.77 -0.10 5.93
CA ILE A 79 -4.23 -0.30 7.30
C ILE A 79 -3.04 -0.53 8.23
N ASP A 80 -2.08 -1.32 7.78
CA ASP A 80 -0.85 -1.61 8.51
C ASP A 80 0.36 -1.06 7.74
N PRO A 81 0.80 0.18 8.04
CA PRO A 81 1.92 0.80 7.34
C PRO A 81 3.22 0.00 7.42
N MET A 82 3.37 -0.85 8.44
CA MET A 82 4.58 -1.66 8.60
C MET A 82 4.67 -2.77 7.53
N PHE A 83 3.53 -3.33 7.12
CA PHE A 83 3.47 -4.42 6.15
C PHE A 83 2.92 -4.00 4.79
N ASP A 84 2.05 -2.99 4.74
CA ASP A 84 1.41 -2.56 3.49
C ASP A 84 2.23 -1.49 2.75
N TRP A 85 3.10 -0.74 3.44
CA TRP A 85 4.05 0.18 2.81
C TRP A 85 5.20 -0.56 2.13
N PRO A 86 5.70 -0.10 0.97
CA PRO A 86 6.83 -0.76 0.29
C PRO A 86 8.09 -0.71 1.16
N MET A 87 8.71 -1.87 1.32
CA MET A 87 9.98 -2.00 2.02
C MET A 87 11.11 -1.47 1.14
N SER A 88 12.13 -0.87 1.76
CA SER A 88 13.40 -0.62 1.07
C SER A 88 14.06 -1.93 0.68
N GLN A 89 14.90 -1.92 -0.36
CA GLN A 89 15.60 -3.11 -0.85
C GLN A 89 16.35 -3.85 0.28
N ASN A 90 17.05 -3.12 1.13
CA ASN A 90 17.79 -3.70 2.27
C ASN A 90 16.84 -4.37 3.28
N THR A 91 15.68 -3.75 3.55
CA THR A 91 14.69 -4.31 4.48
C THR A 91 14.02 -5.55 3.89
N LEU A 92 13.69 -5.52 2.60
CA LEU A 92 13.13 -6.66 1.87
C LEU A 92 14.09 -7.85 1.88
N GLU A 93 15.37 -7.65 1.63
CA GLU A 93 16.37 -8.72 1.66
C GLU A 93 16.53 -9.34 3.05
N LYS A 94 16.49 -8.53 4.12
CA LYS A 94 16.48 -9.02 5.49
C LYS A 94 15.21 -9.83 5.80
N TYR A 95 14.05 -9.34 5.34
CA TYR A 95 12.79 -10.05 5.48
C TYR A 95 12.81 -11.41 4.76
N ILE A 96 13.26 -11.45 3.49
CA ILE A 96 13.40 -12.67 2.70
C ILE A 96 14.37 -13.66 3.37
N SER A 97 15.52 -13.18 3.82
CA SER A 97 16.50 -14.01 4.52
C SER A 97 15.94 -14.61 5.80
N LYS A 98 15.17 -13.83 6.57
CA LYS A 98 14.51 -14.30 7.79
C LYS A 98 13.40 -15.33 7.49
N LYS A 99 12.62 -15.12 6.42
CA LYS A 99 11.48 -15.94 6.06
C LYS A 99 11.90 -17.30 5.44
N TYR A 100 12.97 -17.30 4.63
CA TYR A 100 13.38 -18.48 3.85
C TYR A 100 14.77 -19.04 4.23
N GLY A 101 15.40 -18.50 5.27
CA GLY A 101 16.69 -18.91 5.78
C GLY A 101 17.88 -18.21 5.11
N SER A 102 17.81 -17.93 3.80
CA SER A 102 18.79 -17.12 3.08
C SER A 102 18.23 -16.62 1.75
N ILE A 103 18.85 -15.58 1.18
CA ILE A 103 18.52 -15.10 -0.17
C ILE A 103 18.78 -16.19 -1.20
N ALA A 104 19.91 -16.91 -1.11
CA ALA A 104 20.24 -17.98 -2.03
C ALA A 104 19.19 -19.11 -2.03
N THR A 105 18.68 -19.49 -0.86
CA THR A 105 17.59 -20.46 -0.74
C THR A 105 16.30 -19.95 -1.38
N ALA A 106 15.96 -18.66 -1.17
CA ALA A 106 14.78 -18.06 -1.76
C ALA A 106 14.87 -17.97 -3.30
N GLN A 107 16.05 -17.70 -3.85
CA GLN A 107 16.29 -17.67 -5.30
C GLN A 107 16.25 -19.07 -5.93
N ALA A 108 16.75 -20.09 -5.23
CA ALA A 108 16.79 -21.46 -5.72
C ALA A 108 15.44 -22.20 -5.60
N THR A 109 14.52 -21.72 -4.77
CA THR A 109 13.23 -22.38 -4.51
C THR A 109 12.13 -21.74 -5.34
N VAL A 110 11.42 -22.55 -6.13
CA VAL A 110 10.26 -22.12 -6.89
C VAL A 110 9.10 -21.81 -5.93
N HIS A 111 8.44 -20.69 -6.13
CA HIS A 111 7.21 -20.30 -5.47
C HIS A 111 5.99 -20.75 -6.26
N GLU A 112 5.97 -20.41 -7.56
CA GLU A 112 4.86 -20.73 -8.45
C GLU A 112 5.33 -20.87 -9.90
N TYR A 113 4.50 -21.53 -10.71
CA TYR A 113 4.68 -21.64 -12.15
C TYR A 113 3.64 -20.78 -12.87
N ARG A 114 4.07 -20.11 -13.95
CA ARG A 114 3.22 -19.22 -14.73
C ARG A 114 3.22 -19.59 -16.21
N LYS A 115 2.05 -19.56 -16.81
CA LYS A 115 1.89 -19.52 -18.27
C LYS A 115 1.85 -18.07 -18.71
N ILE A 116 2.61 -17.73 -19.73
CA ILE A 116 2.60 -16.40 -20.36
C ILE A 116 1.48 -16.37 -21.39
N LEU A 117 0.44 -15.54 -21.15
CA LEU A 117 -0.69 -15.36 -22.06
C LEU A 117 -0.37 -14.35 -23.13
N ASN A 118 0.27 -13.23 -22.75
CA ASN A 118 0.88 -12.28 -23.67
C ASN A 118 2.11 -11.64 -23.04
N LYS A 119 3.07 -11.26 -23.90
CA LYS A 119 4.23 -10.45 -23.51
C LYS A 119 3.87 -8.98 -23.53
N GLN A 120 4.56 -8.19 -22.73
CA GLN A 120 4.43 -6.74 -22.83
C GLN A 120 4.78 -6.30 -24.25
N SER A 121 3.94 -5.48 -24.85
CA SER A 121 4.14 -4.93 -26.19
C SER A 121 3.65 -3.48 -26.23
N VAL A 122 4.18 -2.72 -27.16
CA VAL A 122 3.74 -1.36 -27.44
C VAL A 122 3.03 -1.39 -28.79
N LEU A 123 1.77 -0.95 -28.81
CA LEU A 123 0.99 -0.83 -30.03
C LEU A 123 1.49 0.34 -30.87
N PHE A 124 1.04 0.41 -32.13
CA PHE A 124 1.43 1.44 -33.08
C PHE A 124 1.05 2.87 -32.61
N ASP A 125 -0.01 3.00 -31.81
CA ASP A 125 -0.48 4.26 -31.23
C ASP A 125 0.25 4.64 -29.91
N GLY A 126 1.28 3.88 -29.53
CA GLY A 126 2.02 4.07 -28.27
C GLY A 126 1.39 3.43 -27.04
N THR A 127 0.22 2.79 -27.18
CA THR A 127 -0.44 2.11 -26.07
C THR A 127 0.39 0.91 -25.59
N ILE A 128 0.68 0.86 -24.30
CA ILE A 128 1.38 -0.26 -23.69
C ILE A 128 0.36 -1.36 -23.34
N VAL A 129 0.51 -2.51 -23.97
CA VAL A 129 -0.23 -3.72 -23.59
C VAL A 129 0.59 -4.41 -22.50
N PRO A 130 0.09 -4.48 -21.26
CA PRO A 130 0.84 -5.08 -20.15
C PRO A 130 0.99 -6.58 -20.35
N ARG A 131 2.08 -7.13 -19.84
CA ARG A 131 2.29 -8.58 -19.74
C ARG A 131 1.15 -9.21 -18.92
N LYS A 132 0.63 -10.33 -19.40
CA LYS A 132 -0.38 -11.11 -18.69
C LYS A 132 0.06 -12.55 -18.51
N THR A 133 -0.03 -13.04 -17.29
CA THR A 133 0.35 -14.40 -16.91
C THR A 133 -0.81 -15.10 -16.19
N LEU A 134 -0.79 -16.41 -16.16
CA LEU A 134 -1.72 -17.26 -15.42
C LEU A 134 -0.92 -18.23 -14.56
N VAL A 135 -1.21 -18.31 -13.28
CA VAL A 135 -0.62 -19.30 -12.38
C VAL A 135 -1.15 -20.68 -12.73
N ILE A 136 -0.26 -21.63 -12.88
CA ILE A 136 -0.52 -23.02 -13.30
C ILE A 136 0.20 -23.99 -12.35
N ASP A 137 -0.18 -25.26 -12.42
CA ASP A 137 0.52 -26.34 -11.72
C ASP A 137 1.79 -26.79 -12.46
N GLU A 138 2.66 -27.52 -11.77
CA GLU A 138 3.93 -28.01 -12.31
C GLU A 138 3.73 -28.97 -13.49
N THR A 139 2.66 -29.77 -13.46
CA THR A 139 2.38 -30.74 -14.52
C THR A 139 2.08 -30.01 -15.84
N THR A 140 1.21 -29.01 -15.78
CA THR A 140 0.89 -28.15 -16.93
C THR A 140 2.12 -27.37 -17.38
N TYR A 141 2.90 -26.82 -16.44
CA TYR A 141 4.16 -26.12 -16.75
C TYR A 141 5.11 -26.97 -17.61
N ASN A 142 5.27 -28.26 -17.27
CA ASN A 142 6.17 -29.17 -17.99
C ASN A 142 5.69 -29.52 -19.41
N THR A 143 4.41 -29.29 -19.72
CA THR A 143 3.87 -29.51 -21.07
C THR A 143 4.02 -28.31 -21.99
N LEU A 144 4.32 -27.11 -21.45
CA LEU A 144 4.45 -25.89 -22.24
C LEU A 144 5.86 -25.72 -22.78
N SER A 145 5.97 -25.02 -23.92
CA SER A 145 7.25 -24.59 -24.47
C SER A 145 7.88 -23.46 -23.64
N GLU A 146 9.22 -23.35 -23.66
CA GLU A 146 9.93 -22.34 -22.88
C GLU A 146 9.47 -20.88 -23.08
N PRO A 147 9.17 -20.41 -24.30
CA PRO A 147 8.73 -19.02 -24.48
C PRO A 147 7.38 -18.70 -23.84
N ASP A 148 6.57 -19.73 -23.51
CA ASP A 148 5.20 -19.58 -23.00
C ASP A 148 5.09 -19.89 -21.50
N ARG A 149 6.20 -20.22 -20.86
CA ARG A 149 6.25 -20.58 -19.43
C ARG A 149 7.30 -19.82 -18.67
N GLU A 150 7.10 -19.70 -17.38
CA GLU A 150 8.03 -19.08 -16.43
C GLU A 150 7.92 -19.73 -15.06
N SER A 151 9.04 -19.99 -14.42
CA SER A 151 9.08 -20.36 -13.01
C SER A 151 9.47 -19.15 -12.18
N VAL A 152 8.68 -18.82 -11.18
CA VAL A 152 8.90 -17.68 -10.29
C VAL A 152 9.51 -18.19 -8.99
N SER A 153 10.69 -17.69 -8.64
CA SER A 153 11.34 -18.03 -7.38
C SER A 153 10.63 -17.31 -6.21
N LYS A 154 10.82 -17.80 -4.98
CA LYS A 154 10.34 -17.14 -3.79
C LYS A 154 10.89 -15.73 -3.64
N TYR A 155 12.14 -15.50 -4.04
CA TYR A 155 12.73 -14.16 -4.05
C TYR A 155 12.02 -13.23 -5.03
N THR A 156 11.82 -13.67 -6.26
CA THR A 156 11.13 -12.89 -7.30
C THR A 156 9.70 -12.57 -6.87
N TYR A 157 8.98 -13.52 -6.31
CA TYR A 157 7.62 -13.34 -5.81
C TYR A 157 7.52 -12.25 -4.74
N GLU A 158 8.40 -12.30 -3.72
CA GLU A 158 8.40 -11.26 -2.66
C GLU A 158 8.79 -9.88 -3.21
N THR A 159 9.70 -9.83 -4.19
CA THR A 159 10.10 -8.59 -4.85
C THR A 159 8.92 -8.00 -5.63
N GLU A 160 8.23 -8.81 -6.42
CA GLU A 160 7.03 -8.38 -7.16
C GLU A 160 5.92 -7.88 -6.22
N LEU A 161 5.68 -8.57 -5.10
CA LEU A 161 4.72 -8.12 -4.09
C LEU A 161 5.11 -6.76 -3.51
N ASN A 162 6.39 -6.55 -3.22
CA ASN A 162 6.88 -5.27 -2.70
C ASN A 162 6.79 -4.15 -3.74
N ASP A 163 7.15 -4.43 -5.00
CA ASP A 163 7.10 -3.45 -6.08
C ASP A 163 5.66 -3.03 -6.42
N ASN A 164 4.71 -3.96 -6.35
CA ASN A 164 3.29 -3.64 -6.53
C ASN A 164 2.77 -2.62 -5.50
N LYS A 165 3.35 -2.58 -4.28
CA LYS A 165 2.99 -1.60 -3.24
C LYS A 165 3.54 -0.20 -3.53
N ARG A 166 4.51 -0.04 -4.44
CA ARG A 166 5.09 1.26 -4.79
C ARG A 166 4.15 2.14 -5.59
N GLN A 167 3.19 1.55 -6.29
CA GLN A 167 2.21 2.29 -7.08
C GLN A 167 1.07 2.75 -6.19
N ILE A 168 1.10 4.01 -5.79
CA ILE A 168 0.11 4.63 -4.91
C ILE A 168 -0.57 5.80 -5.60
N LYS A 169 -1.70 6.21 -5.05
CA LYS A 169 -2.40 7.44 -5.40
C LYS A 169 -2.19 8.49 -4.35
N LEU A 170 -1.94 9.71 -4.78
CA LEU A 170 -1.86 10.88 -3.92
C LEU A 170 -3.01 11.83 -4.23
N ILE A 171 -3.49 12.52 -3.21
CA ILE A 171 -4.48 13.59 -3.37
C ILE A 171 -3.75 14.85 -3.79
N SER A 172 -4.29 15.59 -4.76
CA SER A 172 -3.76 16.90 -5.13
C SER A 172 -3.88 17.86 -3.96
N GLU A 173 -2.83 18.66 -3.74
CA GLU A 173 -2.70 19.59 -2.62
C GLU A 173 -3.91 20.53 -2.47
N GLU A 174 -4.49 20.96 -3.59
CA GLU A 174 -5.65 21.86 -3.63
C GLU A 174 -6.90 21.33 -2.90
N PHE A 175 -7.06 19.97 -2.81
CA PHE A 175 -8.21 19.33 -2.13
C PHE A 175 -7.96 19.01 -0.66
N VAL A 176 -6.73 19.14 -0.17
CA VAL A 176 -6.37 18.82 1.21
C VAL A 176 -7.15 19.68 2.22
N PRO A 177 -7.27 21.02 2.05
CA PRO A 177 -8.03 21.85 2.99
C PRO A 177 -9.50 21.43 3.12
N ASP A 178 -10.15 21.06 2.02
CA ASP A 178 -11.56 20.63 2.02
C ASP A 178 -11.73 19.31 2.78
N ILE A 179 -10.82 18.36 2.56
CA ILE A 179 -10.80 17.08 3.27
C ILE A 179 -10.59 17.29 4.78
N LEU A 180 -9.66 18.14 5.16
CA LEU A 180 -9.41 18.46 6.57
C LEU A 180 -10.61 19.15 7.24
N SER A 181 -11.34 19.99 6.50
CA SER A 181 -12.58 20.58 6.98
C SER A 181 -13.65 19.52 7.22
N GLU A 182 -13.87 18.63 6.24
CA GLU A 182 -14.84 17.54 6.36
C GLU A 182 -14.51 16.58 7.52
N VAL A 183 -13.23 16.24 7.68
CA VAL A 183 -12.76 15.40 8.81
C VAL A 183 -13.07 16.02 10.17
N ARG A 184 -12.97 17.36 10.32
CA ARG A 184 -13.36 18.05 11.55
C ARG A 184 -14.86 17.97 11.81
N ASP A 185 -15.65 18.06 10.76
CA ASP A 185 -17.10 18.13 10.86
C ASP A 185 -17.75 16.76 11.12
N ILE A 186 -17.11 15.66 10.70
CA ILE A 186 -17.60 14.29 10.90
C ILE A 186 -17.96 14.00 12.38
N PHE A 187 -17.13 14.45 13.32
CA PHE A 187 -17.36 14.19 14.76
C PHE A 187 -17.88 15.40 15.53
N ASN A 188 -17.83 16.62 14.97
CA ASN A 188 -18.33 17.83 15.61
C ASN A 188 -19.82 18.09 15.31
N GLY A 189 -20.40 17.39 14.36
CA GLY A 189 -21.81 17.51 13.97
C GLY A 189 -22.75 16.54 14.68
N GLN A 190 -22.30 15.84 15.73
CA GLN A 190 -23.11 14.90 16.54
C GLN A 190 -23.54 15.52 17.85
#